data_d8259886870bb3a26ad0163205b7d669
#
_entry.id   d8259886870bb3a26ad0163205b7d669
#
_cell.length_a   1.000
_cell.length_b   1.000
_cell.length_c   1.000
_cell.angle_alpha   90.00
_cell.angle_beta   90.00
_cell.angle_gamma   90.00
#
_symmetry.space_group_name_H-M   'P 1'
#
loop_
_entity.id
_entity.type
_entity.pdbx_description
1 polymer ?
#
loop_
_entity_poly.entity_id
_entity_poly.type
_entity_poly.pdbx_seq_one_letter_code
_entity_poly.pdbx_strand_id
1 'polypeptide(L)'
;MTRFKTLLAIAVLLFSAAALAQQERGPVEIVRETTNELFTMVDANRETYENDIQALRDAIRPVLLAEVDTLYSGRLVLGRSARGMESAKVDEFANALSDLLIRRYADGLLDFRTRDQVDIMPLAGDNTERMTRVKTRVRLKNGDQAPVDYVFRKTEDGWKIFDVIVEGISYVTTFRNQIGEAIRQEGFDTTLEKLKRGELNIDADG
;
A
#
# COMPACT_ATOMS: atom_id res chain seq x y z
N MET A 1 -26.17 -21.23 -73.16
CA MET A 1 -25.82 -19.89 -72.66
C MET A 1 -26.31 -19.79 -71.25
N THR A 2 -25.50 -20.21 -70.29
CA THR A 2 -25.90 -20.37 -68.90
C THR A 2 -25.07 -19.37 -68.05
N ARG A 3 -25.76 -18.40 -67.45
CA ARG A 3 -25.16 -17.38 -66.64
C ARG A 3 -24.96 -17.95 -65.23
N PHE A 4 -23.71 -18.20 -64.85
CA PHE A 4 -23.32 -18.53 -63.52
C PHE A 4 -23.32 -17.24 -62.68
N LYS A 5 -24.26 -17.13 -61.75
CA LYS A 5 -24.27 -16.07 -60.76
C LYS A 5 -23.44 -16.53 -59.59
N THR A 6 -22.22 -16.00 -59.47
CA THR A 6 -21.35 -16.20 -58.33
C THR A 6 -21.86 -15.34 -57.17
N LEU A 7 -22.47 -15.99 -56.19
CA LEU A 7 -22.82 -15.37 -54.91
C LEU A 7 -21.56 -15.30 -54.05
N LEU A 8 -20.99 -14.10 -53.93
CA LEU A 8 -19.91 -13.80 -53.00
C LEU A 8 -20.53 -13.67 -51.63
N ALA A 9 -20.47 -14.72 -50.82
CA ALA A 9 -20.83 -14.68 -49.38
C ALA A 9 -19.70 -13.99 -48.63
N ILE A 10 -19.90 -12.71 -48.30
CA ILE A 10 -19.05 -11.98 -47.35
C ILE A 10 -19.40 -12.50 -45.97
N ALA A 11 -18.61 -13.45 -45.50
CA ALA A 11 -18.60 -13.83 -44.07
C ALA A 11 -17.95 -12.69 -43.28
N VAL A 12 -18.79 -11.81 -42.72
CA VAL A 12 -18.37 -10.84 -41.71
C VAL A 12 -18.07 -11.66 -40.46
N LEU A 13 -16.80 -12.00 -40.29
CA LEU A 13 -16.24 -12.47 -39.03
C LEU A 13 -16.36 -11.32 -38.03
N LEU A 14 -17.44 -11.31 -37.27
CA LEU A 14 -17.56 -10.56 -36.03
C LEU A 14 -16.51 -11.13 -35.06
N PHE A 15 -15.32 -10.57 -35.13
CA PHE A 15 -14.34 -10.71 -34.08
C PHE A 15 -14.93 -9.97 -32.87
N SER A 16 -15.75 -10.68 -32.10
CA SER A 16 -16.06 -10.29 -30.74
C SER A 16 -14.75 -10.35 -29.99
N ALA A 17 -14.03 -9.23 -29.95
CA ALA A 17 -13.03 -8.99 -28.94
C ALA A 17 -13.81 -9.03 -27.62
N ALA A 18 -13.92 -10.22 -27.03
CA ALA A 18 -14.19 -10.35 -25.65
C ALA A 18 -13.03 -9.60 -24.97
N ALA A 19 -13.23 -8.32 -24.70
CA ALA A 19 -12.43 -7.61 -23.73
C ALA A 19 -12.55 -8.49 -22.47
N LEU A 20 -11.50 -9.25 -22.19
CA LEU A 20 -11.28 -9.82 -20.89
C LEU A 20 -11.22 -8.60 -19.98
N ALA A 21 -12.39 -8.20 -19.45
CA ALA A 21 -12.44 -7.26 -18.36
C ALA A 21 -11.58 -7.89 -17.29
N GLN A 22 -10.35 -7.41 -17.17
CA GLN A 22 -9.44 -7.84 -16.11
C GLN A 22 -10.19 -7.51 -14.85
N GLN A 23 -10.67 -8.56 -14.19
CA GLN A 23 -11.48 -8.39 -12.99
C GLN A 23 -10.62 -7.63 -12.00
N GLU A 24 -11.04 -6.40 -11.72
CA GLU A 24 -10.28 -5.51 -10.86
C GLU A 24 -10.10 -6.17 -9.49
N ARG A 25 -8.85 -6.26 -9.05
CA ARG A 25 -8.51 -6.83 -7.74
C ARG A 25 -9.24 -6.09 -6.63
N GLY A 26 -10.00 -6.83 -5.84
CA GLY A 26 -10.67 -6.30 -4.67
C GLY A 26 -9.71 -6.07 -3.49
N PRO A 27 -10.08 -5.25 -2.49
CA PRO A 27 -9.21 -4.96 -1.34
C PRO A 27 -8.73 -6.19 -0.58
N VAL A 28 -9.58 -7.19 -0.39
CA VAL A 28 -9.22 -8.47 0.28
C VAL A 28 -8.19 -9.25 -0.54
N GLU A 29 -8.35 -9.23 -1.85
CA GLU A 29 -7.43 -9.91 -2.77
C GLU A 29 -6.07 -9.23 -2.78
N ILE A 30 -6.04 -7.89 -2.83
CA ILE A 30 -4.81 -7.10 -2.72
C ILE A 30 -4.05 -7.47 -1.44
N VAL A 31 -4.70 -7.46 -0.26
CA VAL A 31 -4.03 -7.83 1.00
C VAL A 31 -3.50 -9.26 0.94
N ARG A 32 -4.28 -10.20 0.41
CA ARG A 32 -3.88 -11.62 0.31
C ARG A 32 -2.68 -11.80 -0.62
N GLU A 33 -2.74 -11.23 -1.81
CA GLU A 33 -1.69 -11.36 -2.82
C GLU A 33 -0.39 -10.70 -2.36
N THR A 34 -0.47 -9.45 -1.87
CA THR A 34 0.70 -8.72 -1.36
C THR A 34 1.34 -9.45 -0.17
N THR A 35 0.52 -9.96 0.76
CA THR A 35 1.02 -10.79 1.87
C THR A 35 1.75 -12.03 1.34
N ASN A 36 1.16 -12.77 0.41
CA ASN A 36 1.77 -13.97 -0.17
C ASN A 36 3.06 -13.65 -0.94
N GLU A 37 3.10 -12.55 -1.67
CA GLU A 37 4.28 -12.11 -2.42
C GLU A 37 5.43 -11.77 -1.47
N LEU A 38 5.18 -10.96 -0.44
CA LEU A 38 6.16 -10.60 0.58
C LEU A 38 6.71 -11.85 1.29
N PHE A 39 5.84 -12.76 1.72
CA PHE A 39 6.28 -14.01 2.33
C PHE A 39 7.15 -14.85 1.41
N THR A 40 6.73 -15.04 0.16
CA THR A 40 7.49 -15.82 -0.82
C THR A 40 8.87 -15.21 -1.06
N MET A 41 8.93 -13.88 -1.19
CA MET A 41 10.17 -13.13 -1.38
C MET A 41 11.11 -13.27 -0.18
N VAL A 42 10.58 -13.09 1.03
CA VAL A 42 11.36 -13.18 2.27
C VAL A 42 11.87 -14.60 2.50
N ASP A 43 11.03 -15.62 2.32
CA ASP A 43 11.45 -17.01 2.49
C ASP A 43 12.52 -17.44 1.51
N ALA A 44 12.39 -17.03 0.24
CA ALA A 44 13.35 -17.38 -0.80
C ALA A 44 14.73 -16.73 -0.59
N ASN A 45 14.81 -15.62 0.15
CA ASN A 45 16.04 -14.83 0.31
C ASN A 45 16.37 -14.53 1.78
N ARG A 46 15.84 -15.31 2.70
CA ARG A 46 15.92 -15.04 4.15
C ARG A 46 17.34 -14.83 4.66
N GLU A 47 18.26 -15.73 4.34
CA GLU A 47 19.65 -15.62 4.74
C GLU A 47 20.31 -14.33 4.22
N THR A 48 20.01 -13.94 2.98
CA THR A 48 20.50 -12.68 2.40
C THR A 48 19.95 -11.48 3.17
N TYR A 49 18.66 -11.47 3.46
CA TYR A 49 17.99 -10.34 4.13
C TYR A 49 18.33 -10.24 5.62
N GLU A 50 18.60 -11.36 6.29
CA GLU A 50 19.09 -11.37 7.68
C GLU A 50 20.51 -10.77 7.79
N ASN A 51 21.32 -10.91 6.75
CA ASN A 51 22.67 -10.35 6.69
C ASN A 51 22.74 -8.96 6.04
N ASP A 52 21.78 -8.61 5.20
CA ASP A 52 21.67 -7.32 4.50
C ASP A 52 20.23 -6.81 4.55
N ILE A 53 19.91 -6.06 5.59
CA ILE A 53 18.59 -5.46 5.77
C ILE A 53 18.26 -4.42 4.68
N GLN A 54 19.26 -3.82 4.05
CA GLN A 54 19.03 -2.88 2.96
C GLN A 54 18.53 -3.61 1.71
N ALA A 55 19.04 -4.80 1.42
CA ALA A 55 18.53 -5.64 0.34
C ALA A 55 17.04 -6.00 0.55
N LEU A 56 16.62 -6.28 1.80
CA LEU A 56 15.20 -6.46 2.11
C LEU A 56 14.39 -5.21 1.81
N ARG A 57 14.82 -4.04 2.31
CA ARG A 57 14.12 -2.76 2.12
C ARG A 57 13.93 -2.42 0.64
N ASP A 58 14.99 -2.61 -0.15
CA ASP A 58 14.96 -2.35 -1.59
C ASP A 58 14.02 -3.31 -2.32
N ALA A 59 13.96 -4.57 -1.90
CA ALA A 59 13.10 -5.59 -2.49
C ALA A 59 11.60 -5.35 -2.17
N ILE A 60 11.26 -5.03 -0.93
CA ILE A 60 9.85 -4.86 -0.52
C ILE A 60 9.25 -3.51 -0.93
N ARG A 61 10.10 -2.48 -1.09
CA ARG A 61 9.64 -1.12 -1.40
C ARG A 61 8.69 -1.05 -2.60
N PRO A 62 9.05 -1.56 -3.80
CA PRO A 62 8.16 -1.52 -4.95
C PRO A 62 6.85 -2.31 -4.72
N VAL A 63 6.90 -3.43 -4.04
CA VAL A 63 5.73 -4.26 -3.74
C VAL A 63 4.74 -3.50 -2.85
N LEU A 64 5.23 -2.87 -1.77
CA LEU A 64 4.38 -2.11 -0.85
C LEU A 64 3.82 -0.85 -1.51
N LEU A 65 4.66 -0.07 -2.19
CA LEU A 65 4.25 1.21 -2.77
C LEU A 65 3.30 1.04 -3.97
N ALA A 66 3.32 -0.11 -4.65
CA ALA A 66 2.35 -0.42 -5.69
C ALA A 66 0.91 -0.43 -5.17
N GLU A 67 0.69 -0.78 -3.92
CA GLU A 67 -0.64 -0.91 -3.33
C GLU A 67 -1.08 0.30 -2.49
N VAL A 68 -0.20 1.29 -2.30
CA VAL A 68 -0.47 2.48 -1.46
C VAL A 68 -0.71 3.73 -2.32
N ASP A 69 -1.74 4.51 -1.97
CA ASP A 69 -1.91 5.88 -2.48
C ASP A 69 -1.04 6.84 -1.66
N THR A 70 0.26 6.85 -1.99
CA THR A 70 1.27 7.61 -1.24
C THR A 70 0.98 9.10 -1.22
N LEU A 71 0.55 9.68 -2.35
CA LEU A 71 0.24 11.11 -2.44
C LEU A 71 -0.96 11.49 -1.56
N TYR A 72 -2.00 10.68 -1.57
CA TYR A 72 -3.18 10.93 -0.74
C TYR A 72 -2.86 10.76 0.75
N SER A 73 -2.14 9.69 1.12
CA SER A 73 -1.67 9.46 2.50
C SER A 73 -0.78 10.60 2.98
N GLY A 74 0.18 11.05 2.14
CA GLY A 74 1.04 12.18 2.45
C GLY A 74 0.25 13.48 2.69
N ARG A 75 -0.77 13.76 1.88
CA ARG A 75 -1.67 14.90 2.09
C ARG A 75 -2.44 14.80 3.41
N LEU A 76 -2.90 13.61 3.76
CA LEU A 76 -3.60 13.38 5.02
C LEU A 76 -2.68 13.59 6.22
N VAL A 77 -1.44 13.13 6.14
CA VAL A 77 -0.42 13.32 7.20
C VAL A 77 -0.03 14.79 7.32
N LEU A 78 0.21 15.49 6.23
CA LEU A 78 0.49 16.94 6.25
C LEU A 78 -0.70 17.76 6.76
N GLY A 79 -1.92 17.27 6.55
CA GLY A 79 -3.13 17.91 7.04
C GLY A 79 -3.26 19.36 6.57
N ARG A 80 -3.28 20.30 7.51
CA ARG A 80 -3.40 21.75 7.18
C ARG A 80 -2.18 22.29 6.44
N SER A 81 -1.01 21.73 6.69
CA SER A 81 0.25 22.15 6.04
C SER A 81 0.27 21.86 4.54
N ALA A 82 -0.54 20.91 4.05
CA ALA A 82 -0.66 20.65 2.62
C ALA A 82 -1.46 21.71 1.84
N ARG A 83 -2.15 22.65 2.54
CA ARG A 83 -2.99 23.65 1.84
C ARG A 83 -2.15 24.62 1.05
N GLY A 84 -2.41 24.70 -0.26
CA GLY A 84 -1.65 25.57 -1.17
C GLY A 84 -0.25 25.06 -1.50
N MET A 85 0.15 23.89 -1.01
CA MET A 85 1.42 23.27 -1.35
C MET A 85 1.37 22.67 -2.76
N GLU A 86 2.43 22.83 -3.53
CA GLU A 86 2.58 22.21 -4.83
C GLU A 86 2.60 20.67 -4.69
N SER A 87 1.97 19.98 -5.66
CA SER A 87 1.91 18.51 -5.63
C SER A 87 3.28 17.87 -5.55
N ALA A 88 4.28 18.42 -6.24
CA ALA A 88 5.66 17.92 -6.20
C ALA A 88 6.26 17.92 -4.78
N LYS A 89 5.99 18.95 -3.97
CA LYS A 89 6.44 18.98 -2.57
C LYS A 89 5.71 17.97 -1.69
N VAL A 90 4.43 17.75 -1.95
CA VAL A 90 3.67 16.71 -1.26
C VAL A 90 4.18 15.32 -1.63
N ASP A 91 4.49 15.09 -2.91
CA ASP A 91 5.08 13.84 -3.38
C ASP A 91 6.46 13.59 -2.75
N GLU A 92 7.30 14.60 -2.71
CA GLU A 92 8.62 14.52 -2.08
C GLU A 92 8.50 14.13 -0.60
N PHE A 93 7.58 14.77 0.12
CA PHE A 93 7.27 14.44 1.51
C PHE A 93 6.73 13.01 1.65
N ALA A 94 5.77 12.61 0.81
CA ALA A 94 5.14 11.29 0.86
C ALA A 94 6.15 10.17 0.61
N ASN A 95 7.07 10.36 -0.35
CA ASN A 95 8.15 9.42 -0.62
C ASN A 95 9.12 9.35 0.56
N ALA A 96 9.54 10.47 1.11
CA ALA A 96 10.43 10.50 2.27
C ALA A 96 9.82 9.83 3.50
N LEU A 97 8.52 10.03 3.73
CA LEU A 97 7.78 9.35 4.80
C LEU A 97 7.73 7.83 4.56
N SER A 98 7.40 7.40 3.34
CA SER A 98 7.37 5.99 2.97
C SER A 98 8.73 5.33 3.18
N ASP A 99 9.80 5.98 2.76
CA ASP A 99 11.17 5.49 2.93
C ASP A 99 11.56 5.38 4.42
N LEU A 100 11.14 6.35 5.24
CA LEU A 100 11.36 6.28 6.69
C LEU A 100 10.60 5.10 7.31
N LEU A 101 9.34 4.90 6.94
CA LEU A 101 8.52 3.80 7.45
C LEU A 101 9.08 2.44 7.05
N ILE A 102 9.51 2.29 5.80
CA ILE A 102 10.17 1.07 5.32
C ILE A 102 11.46 0.84 6.11
N ARG A 103 12.30 1.86 6.28
CA ARG A 103 13.54 1.74 7.08
C ARG A 103 13.27 1.31 8.53
N ARG A 104 12.17 1.75 9.10
CA ARG A 104 11.85 1.51 10.52
C ARG A 104 11.22 0.15 10.77
N TYR A 105 10.37 -0.31 9.85
CA TYR A 105 9.52 -1.47 10.10
C TYR A 105 9.80 -2.69 9.22
N ALA A 106 10.67 -2.58 8.20
CA ALA A 106 10.92 -3.68 7.26
C ALA A 106 11.50 -4.94 7.91
N ASP A 107 12.37 -4.78 8.90
CA ASP A 107 13.00 -5.89 9.62
C ASP A 107 11.98 -6.76 10.37
N GLY A 108 10.86 -6.19 10.78
CA GLY A 108 9.73 -6.95 11.33
C GLY A 108 9.20 -8.03 10.40
N LEU A 109 9.39 -7.92 9.07
CA LEU A 109 9.02 -8.96 8.12
C LEU A 109 9.83 -10.25 8.29
N LEU A 110 11.05 -10.17 8.81
CA LEU A 110 11.89 -11.33 9.11
C LEU A 110 11.35 -12.16 10.27
N ASP A 111 10.46 -11.59 11.06
CA ASP A 111 9.81 -12.26 12.18
C ASP A 111 8.74 -13.25 11.75
N PHE A 112 8.17 -13.05 10.56
CA PHE A 112 7.17 -13.94 10.02
C PHE A 112 7.81 -15.18 9.39
N ARG A 113 7.33 -16.36 9.79
CA ARG A 113 7.86 -17.67 9.37
C ARG A 113 6.90 -18.44 8.48
N THR A 114 5.59 -18.18 8.61
CA THR A 114 4.55 -18.88 7.86
C THR A 114 3.44 -17.94 7.42
N ARG A 115 2.81 -18.27 6.29
CA ARG A 115 1.69 -17.47 5.74
C ARG A 115 0.47 -17.45 6.67
N ASP A 116 0.31 -18.48 7.47
CA ASP A 116 -0.80 -18.62 8.42
C ASP A 116 -0.72 -17.65 9.60
N GLN A 117 0.32 -16.80 9.64
CA GLN A 117 0.44 -15.76 10.66
C GLN A 117 -0.47 -14.56 10.39
N VAL A 118 -1.05 -14.45 9.19
CA VAL A 118 -1.97 -13.36 8.83
C VAL A 118 -3.33 -13.93 8.45
N ASP A 119 -4.30 -13.77 9.36
CA ASP A 119 -5.69 -14.14 9.13
C ASP A 119 -6.46 -12.94 8.55
N ILE A 120 -6.97 -13.06 7.34
CA ILE A 120 -7.79 -12.03 6.70
C ILE A 120 -9.25 -12.29 7.04
N MET A 121 -9.87 -11.33 7.72
CA MET A 121 -11.26 -11.44 8.15
C MET A 121 -12.24 -11.15 6.98
N PRO A 122 -13.44 -11.73 6.98
CA PRO A 122 -14.48 -11.37 6.02
C PRO A 122 -14.79 -9.87 6.09
N LEU A 123 -15.09 -9.26 4.94
CA LEU A 123 -15.52 -7.87 4.91
C LEU A 123 -16.81 -7.72 5.74
N ALA A 124 -16.78 -6.81 6.68
CA ALA A 124 -17.91 -6.48 7.55
C ALA A 124 -17.86 -5.00 7.95
N GLY A 125 -19.04 -4.41 8.21
CA GLY A 125 -19.17 -3.03 8.66
C GLY A 125 -19.34 -2.01 7.53
N ASP A 126 -18.85 -0.80 7.72
CA ASP A 126 -19.13 0.38 6.89
C ASP A 126 -18.32 0.40 5.58
N ASN A 127 -18.41 -0.67 4.79
CA ASN A 127 -17.77 -0.73 3.47
C ASN A 127 -18.67 -0.07 2.42
N THR A 128 -18.08 0.79 1.60
CA THR A 128 -18.76 1.48 0.49
C THR A 128 -18.07 1.16 -0.83
N GLU A 129 -18.67 1.57 -1.93
CA GLU A 129 -18.06 1.44 -3.27
C GLU A 129 -16.78 2.28 -3.44
N ARG A 130 -16.52 3.23 -2.53
CA ARG A 130 -15.38 4.15 -2.60
C ARG A 130 -14.36 3.95 -1.50
N MET A 131 -14.76 3.39 -0.38
CA MET A 131 -13.90 3.16 0.79
C MET A 131 -14.23 1.82 1.42
N THR A 132 -13.20 1.10 1.82
CA THR A 132 -13.32 -0.22 2.45
C THR A 132 -12.21 -0.41 3.48
N ARG A 133 -12.52 -1.19 4.51
CA ARG A 133 -11.56 -1.60 5.52
C ARG A 133 -11.42 -3.13 5.51
N VAL A 134 -10.24 -3.62 5.19
CA VAL A 134 -9.89 -5.03 5.32
C VAL A 134 -9.26 -5.24 6.69
N LYS A 135 -9.90 -6.03 7.52
CA LYS A 135 -9.41 -6.39 8.85
C LYS A 135 -8.57 -7.64 8.78
N THR A 136 -7.44 -7.63 9.46
CA THR A 136 -6.59 -8.80 9.62
C THR A 136 -6.22 -9.01 11.08
N ARG A 137 -5.78 -10.23 11.39
CA ARG A 137 -5.13 -10.56 12.66
C ARG A 137 -3.77 -11.15 12.35
N VAL A 138 -2.76 -10.52 12.91
CA VAL A 138 -1.37 -10.91 12.73
C VAL A 138 -0.89 -11.62 13.99
N ARG A 139 -0.45 -12.87 13.85
CA ARG A 139 0.12 -13.63 14.95
C ARG A 139 1.58 -13.23 15.17
N LEU A 140 1.87 -12.73 16.35
CA LEU A 140 3.20 -12.29 16.77
C LEU A 140 4.05 -13.49 17.24
N LYS A 141 5.36 -13.28 17.37
CA LYS A 141 6.32 -14.30 17.86
C LYS A 141 5.98 -14.87 19.24
N ASN A 142 5.42 -14.04 20.12
CA ASN A 142 5.01 -14.43 21.47
C ASN A 142 3.70 -15.22 21.51
N GLY A 143 3.04 -15.42 20.35
CA GLY A 143 1.77 -16.11 20.20
C GLY A 143 0.53 -15.20 20.29
N ASP A 144 0.70 -13.93 20.67
CA ASP A 144 -0.40 -12.96 20.69
C ASP A 144 -0.88 -12.64 19.28
N GLN A 145 -2.08 -12.07 19.18
CA GLN A 145 -2.66 -11.62 17.91
C GLN A 145 -2.85 -10.11 17.94
N ALA A 146 -2.18 -9.40 17.03
CA ALA A 146 -2.37 -7.99 16.83
C ALA A 146 -3.40 -7.76 15.70
N PRO A 147 -4.48 -6.99 15.93
CA PRO A 147 -5.36 -6.55 14.86
C PRO A 147 -4.64 -5.50 13.99
N VAL A 148 -4.64 -5.74 12.67
CA VAL A 148 -4.11 -4.82 11.67
C VAL A 148 -5.17 -4.62 10.61
N ASP A 149 -5.66 -3.40 10.45
CA ASP A 149 -6.68 -3.05 9.48
C ASP A 149 -6.06 -2.19 8.37
N TYR A 150 -6.33 -2.53 7.12
CA TYR A 150 -5.93 -1.75 5.95
C TYR A 150 -7.12 -0.95 5.43
N VAL A 151 -6.98 0.37 5.34
CA VAL A 151 -8.04 1.25 4.86
C VAL A 151 -7.79 1.61 3.41
N PHE A 152 -8.73 1.24 2.56
CA PHE A 152 -8.65 1.41 1.12
C PHE A 152 -9.55 2.54 0.63
N ARG A 153 -9.11 3.19 -0.43
CA ARG A 153 -9.95 4.04 -1.28
C ARG A 153 -9.94 3.57 -2.72
N LYS A 154 -11.05 3.78 -3.42
CA LYS A 154 -11.15 3.55 -4.86
C LYS A 154 -10.52 4.72 -5.59
N THR A 155 -9.62 4.44 -6.52
CA THR A 155 -8.98 5.38 -7.44
C THR A 155 -9.29 5.00 -8.89
N GLU A 156 -8.82 5.77 -9.85
CA GLU A 156 -8.90 5.42 -11.28
C GLU A 156 -8.06 4.17 -11.60
N ASP A 157 -6.97 3.96 -10.85
CA ASP A 157 -6.07 2.79 -11.00
C ASP A 157 -6.47 1.60 -10.11
N GLY A 158 -7.69 1.59 -9.57
CA GLY A 158 -8.19 0.54 -8.71
C GLY A 158 -8.17 0.90 -7.22
N TRP A 159 -8.23 -0.11 -6.38
CA TRP A 159 -8.19 0.06 -4.94
C TRP A 159 -6.77 0.30 -4.44
N LYS A 160 -6.58 1.33 -3.60
CA LYS A 160 -5.30 1.66 -2.98
C LYS A 160 -5.44 1.86 -1.47
N ILE A 161 -4.46 1.39 -0.72
CA ILE A 161 -4.35 1.60 0.72
C ILE A 161 -3.96 3.06 0.96
N PHE A 162 -4.59 3.71 1.94
CA PHE A 162 -4.18 5.05 2.35
C PHE A 162 -3.95 5.20 3.86
N ASP A 163 -4.38 4.23 4.65
CA ASP A 163 -4.11 4.18 6.09
C ASP A 163 -3.95 2.74 6.57
N VAL A 164 -3.17 2.54 7.60
CA VAL A 164 -3.04 1.29 8.34
C VAL A 164 -3.39 1.58 9.79
N ILE A 165 -4.26 0.75 10.37
CA ILE A 165 -4.69 0.86 11.75
C ILE A 165 -4.19 -0.38 12.50
N VAL A 166 -3.26 -0.20 13.42
CA VAL A 166 -2.70 -1.27 14.23
C VAL A 166 -3.23 -1.10 15.65
N GLU A 167 -3.85 -2.16 16.21
CA GLU A 167 -4.44 -2.14 17.56
C GLU A 167 -5.40 -0.96 17.81
N GLY A 168 -6.09 -0.52 16.73
CA GLY A 168 -7.02 0.61 16.77
C GLY A 168 -6.38 1.98 16.57
N ILE A 169 -5.07 2.08 16.44
CA ILE A 169 -4.32 3.33 16.24
C ILE A 169 -4.07 3.54 14.75
N SER A 170 -4.61 4.63 14.17
CA SER A 170 -4.39 5.04 12.78
C SER A 170 -3.00 5.66 12.60
N TYR A 171 -2.21 5.09 11.72
CA TYR A 171 -0.87 5.60 11.42
C TYR A 171 -0.91 6.98 10.76
N VAL A 172 -1.85 7.22 9.86
CA VAL A 172 -2.07 8.55 9.27
C VAL A 172 -2.37 9.59 10.36
N THR A 173 -3.21 9.25 11.34
CA THR A 173 -3.56 10.18 12.41
C THR A 173 -2.37 10.43 13.35
N THR A 174 -1.66 9.38 13.74
CA THR A 174 -0.48 9.48 14.60
C THR A 174 0.60 10.34 13.95
N PHE A 175 0.97 10.02 12.70
CA PHE A 175 2.00 10.78 11.99
C PHE A 175 1.56 12.20 11.67
N ARG A 176 0.27 12.46 11.42
CA ARG A 176 -0.25 13.84 11.27
C ARG A 176 0.02 14.68 12.50
N ASN A 177 -0.17 14.12 13.68
CA ASN A 177 0.04 14.85 14.93
C ASN A 177 1.53 15.13 15.13
N GLN A 178 2.39 14.13 14.99
CA GLN A 178 3.83 14.26 15.20
C GLN A 178 4.51 15.15 14.15
N ILE A 179 4.22 14.93 12.86
CA ILE A 179 4.72 15.75 11.75
C ILE A 179 4.18 17.18 11.85
N GLY A 180 2.90 17.33 12.17
CA GLY A 180 2.30 18.65 12.37
C GLY A 180 2.96 19.45 13.49
N GLU A 181 3.37 18.78 14.57
CA GLU A 181 4.14 19.38 15.66
C GLU A 181 5.53 19.79 15.18
N ALA A 182 6.27 18.90 14.52
CA ALA A 182 7.59 19.19 13.97
C ALA A 182 7.56 20.39 13.00
N ILE A 183 6.58 20.43 12.08
CA ILE A 183 6.42 21.55 11.14
C ILE A 183 6.13 22.87 11.87
N ARG A 184 5.35 22.85 12.95
CA ARG A 184 5.08 24.06 13.76
C ARG A 184 6.33 24.58 14.46
N GLN A 185 7.20 23.67 14.92
CA GLN A 185 8.42 24.03 15.67
C GLN A 185 9.55 24.50 14.77
N GLU A 186 9.78 23.85 13.64
CA GLU A 186 10.99 24.06 12.83
C GLU A 186 10.73 24.34 11.34
N GLY A 187 9.47 24.34 10.93
CA GLY A 187 9.08 24.58 9.54
C GLY A 187 9.11 23.32 8.67
N PHE A 188 8.41 23.40 7.52
CA PHE A 188 8.24 22.25 6.61
C PHE A 188 9.58 21.76 6.04
N ASP A 189 10.39 22.65 5.51
CA ASP A 189 11.63 22.28 4.80
C ASP A 189 12.62 21.57 5.76
N THR A 190 12.76 22.08 6.99
CA THR A 190 13.62 21.44 8.02
C THR A 190 13.08 20.06 8.39
N THR A 191 11.76 19.96 8.60
CA THR A 191 11.10 18.68 8.92
C THR A 191 11.29 17.67 7.79
N LEU A 192 11.14 18.10 6.53
CA LEU A 192 11.33 17.24 5.36
C LEU A 192 12.78 16.72 5.27
N GLU A 193 13.77 17.59 5.47
CA GLU A 193 15.18 17.18 5.45
C GLU A 193 15.52 16.19 6.57
N LYS A 194 15.01 16.39 7.78
CA LYS A 194 15.15 15.42 8.87
C LYS A 194 14.46 14.09 8.54
N LEU A 195 13.28 14.13 7.92
CA LEU A 195 12.55 12.95 7.47
C LEU A 195 13.37 12.13 6.47
N LYS A 196 13.95 12.79 5.45
CA LYS A 196 14.81 12.15 4.45
C LYS A 196 16.05 11.48 5.07
N ARG A 197 16.68 12.13 6.05
CA ARG A 197 17.84 11.59 6.75
C ARG A 197 17.49 10.52 7.79
N GLY A 198 16.18 10.31 8.08
CA GLY A 198 15.74 9.38 9.12
C GLY A 198 15.99 9.89 10.54
N GLU A 199 16.23 11.20 10.70
CA GLU A 199 16.50 11.84 11.99
C GLU A 199 15.23 12.30 12.69
N LEU A 200 14.08 12.28 12.00
CA LEU A 200 12.82 12.66 12.60
C LEU A 200 12.33 11.54 13.54
N ASN A 201 12.21 11.87 14.82
CA ASN A 201 11.70 10.92 15.78
C ASN A 201 10.18 10.90 15.76
N ILE A 202 9.63 10.06 14.91
CA ILE A 202 8.20 9.76 14.83
C ILE A 202 7.99 8.27 15.06
N ASP A 203 6.96 7.90 15.82
CA ASP A 203 6.67 6.53 16.15
C ASP A 203 5.18 6.23 15.94
N ALA A 204 4.87 5.01 15.50
CA ALA A 204 3.51 4.57 15.32
C ALA A 204 2.79 4.32 16.66
N ASP A 205 3.54 4.06 17.72
CA ASP A 205 2.97 3.76 19.04
C ASP A 205 2.54 5.02 19.83
N GLY A 206 2.80 6.24 19.32
CA GLY A 206 2.30 7.52 19.83
C GLY A 206 3.16 8.13 20.93
#